data_7764125b85a0be93f8dbb1fb834b10db
#
_entry.id   7764125b85a0be93f8dbb1fb834b10db
#
_cell.length_a   1.000
_cell.length_b   1.000
_cell.length_c   1.000
_cell.angle_alpha   90.00
_cell.angle_beta   90.00
_cell.angle_gamma   90.00
#
_symmetry.space_group_name_H-M   'P 1'
#
loop_
_entity.id
_entity.type
_entity.pdbx_description
1 polymer ?
#
loop_
_entity_poly.entity_id
_entity_poly.type
_entity_poly.pdbx_seq_one_letter_code
_entity_poly.pdbx_strand_id
1 'polypeptide(L)'
;MVAERIRAFNRLYTQAIGSLDDRHEGLDVSLAQSRMLFTIRSLHDSQVNQLADALGLDLAYTSRVLGTLEDAKLIRRRIAADDRRQRVVTLTAKGRRLLAEIERRSNERVLALVHHLDQGERKRLLDAMDTIRDLVTRTDTA
;
A
#
# COMPACT_ATOMS: atom_id res chain seq x y z
N MET A 1 9.04 -8.92 28.71
CA MET A 1 10.06 -7.90 28.32
C MET A 1 10.15 -7.67 26.81
N VAL A 2 10.53 -8.66 25.98
CA VAL A 2 10.65 -8.44 24.51
C VAL A 2 9.32 -8.08 23.87
N ALA A 3 8.29 -8.87 24.10
CA ALA A 3 6.96 -8.63 23.55
C ALA A 3 6.37 -7.28 23.97
N GLU A 4 6.60 -6.86 25.20
CA GLU A 4 6.14 -5.58 25.71
C GLU A 4 6.81 -4.39 24.99
N ARG A 5 8.12 -4.46 24.77
CA ARG A 5 8.87 -3.44 24.02
C ARG A 5 8.44 -3.36 22.57
N ILE A 6 8.22 -4.51 21.93
CA ILE A 6 7.72 -4.55 20.54
C ILE A 6 6.32 -3.90 20.46
N ARG A 7 5.40 -4.24 21.38
CA ARG A 7 4.06 -3.61 21.40
C ARG A 7 4.13 -2.12 21.69
N ALA A 8 5.01 -1.68 22.59
CA ALA A 8 5.18 -0.25 22.89
C ALA A 8 5.71 0.50 21.66
N PHE A 9 6.72 -0.03 21.00
CA PHE A 9 7.27 0.52 19.77
C PHE A 9 6.19 0.58 18.66
N ASN A 10 5.44 -0.50 18.47
CA ASN A 10 4.36 -0.54 17.47
C ASN A 10 3.29 0.54 17.73
N ARG A 11 2.88 0.73 18.99
CA ARG A 11 1.92 1.80 19.33
C ARG A 11 2.49 3.18 19.00
N LEU A 12 3.73 3.45 19.40
CA LEU A 12 4.41 4.71 19.13
C LEU A 12 4.53 4.97 17.62
N TYR A 13 5.03 3.97 16.89
CA TYR A 13 5.25 4.06 15.46
C TYR A 13 3.94 4.26 14.69
N THR A 14 2.90 3.48 15.02
CA THR A 14 1.58 3.62 14.40
C THR A 14 0.95 4.98 14.71
N GLN A 15 1.13 5.50 15.91
CA GLN A 15 0.63 6.83 16.26
C GLN A 15 1.38 7.94 15.51
N ALA A 16 2.69 7.80 15.35
CA ALA A 16 3.52 8.84 14.71
C ALA A 16 3.44 8.81 13.19
N ILE A 17 3.43 7.63 12.57
CA ILE A 17 3.56 7.43 11.12
C ILE A 17 2.32 6.77 10.51
N GLY A 18 1.71 5.80 11.20
CA GLY A 18 0.59 5.03 10.67
C GLY A 18 -0.68 5.83 10.41
N SER A 19 -0.92 6.90 11.15
CA SER A 19 -2.06 7.80 10.92
C SER A 19 -1.93 8.63 9.63
N LEU A 20 -0.75 8.60 9.01
CA LEU A 20 -0.50 9.32 7.76
C LEU A 20 -1.07 8.58 6.54
N ASP A 21 -1.13 7.26 6.61
CA ASP A 21 -1.69 6.44 5.51
C ASP A 21 -3.22 6.41 5.51
N ASP A 22 -3.85 6.69 6.66
CA ASP A 22 -5.30 6.53 6.84
C ASP A 22 -6.12 7.75 6.37
N ARG A 23 -5.48 8.88 6.10
CA ARG A 23 -6.17 10.12 5.74
C ARG A 23 -5.74 10.62 4.36
N HIS A 24 -6.48 10.22 3.36
CA HIS A 24 -6.41 10.84 2.04
C HIS A 24 -7.33 12.08 1.99
N GLU A 25 -7.12 13.03 2.90
CA GLU A 25 -7.93 14.24 3.02
C GLU A 25 -8.00 15.00 1.68
N GLY A 26 -9.22 15.20 1.20
CA GLY A 26 -9.48 15.89 -0.06
C GLY A 26 -9.31 15.04 -1.31
N LEU A 27 -9.03 13.73 -1.18
CA LEU A 27 -9.10 12.76 -2.27
C LEU A 27 -10.33 11.85 -2.05
N ASP A 28 -11.07 11.62 -3.13
CA ASP A 28 -12.29 10.83 -3.10
C ASP A 28 -11.97 9.31 -3.23
N VAL A 29 -11.18 8.82 -2.28
CA VAL A 29 -10.80 7.40 -2.20
C VAL A 29 -10.71 6.93 -0.75
N SER A 30 -11.22 5.72 -0.50
CA SER A 30 -11.05 5.04 0.78
C SER A 30 -9.66 4.39 0.89
N LEU A 31 -9.29 4.02 2.12
CA LEU A 31 -8.05 3.27 2.37
C LEU A 31 -8.02 1.94 1.58
N ALA A 32 -9.14 1.20 1.56
CA ALA A 32 -9.26 -0.05 0.81
C ALA A 32 -9.04 0.15 -0.69
N GLN A 33 -9.63 1.21 -1.27
CA GLN A 33 -9.44 1.58 -2.67
C GLN A 33 -8.00 1.97 -2.96
N SER A 34 -7.38 2.76 -2.10
CA SER A 34 -5.99 3.18 -2.21
C SER A 34 -5.04 1.96 -2.20
N ARG A 35 -5.20 1.07 -1.23
CA ARG A 35 -4.41 -0.18 -1.16
C ARG A 35 -4.59 -1.06 -2.40
N MET A 36 -5.81 -1.15 -2.90
CA MET A 36 -6.10 -1.89 -4.13
C MET A 36 -5.37 -1.30 -5.34
N LEU A 37 -5.42 0.01 -5.51
CA LEU A 37 -4.71 0.71 -6.60
C LEU A 37 -3.19 0.48 -6.54
N PHE A 38 -2.58 0.56 -5.36
CA PHE A 38 -1.16 0.27 -5.16
C PHE A 38 -0.81 -1.17 -5.53
N THR A 39 -1.65 -2.12 -5.12
CA THR A 39 -1.43 -3.54 -5.41
C THR A 39 -1.56 -3.84 -6.90
N ILE A 40 -2.55 -3.26 -7.59
CA ILE A 40 -2.70 -3.38 -9.05
C ILE A 40 -1.45 -2.88 -9.77
N ARG A 41 -0.89 -1.74 -9.34
CA ARG A 41 0.36 -1.23 -9.91
C ARG A 41 1.53 -2.16 -9.69
N SER A 42 1.65 -2.72 -8.50
CA SER A 42 2.80 -3.56 -8.10
C SER A 42 2.82 -4.91 -8.80
N LEU A 43 1.66 -5.52 -9.00
CA LEU A 43 1.55 -6.86 -9.55
C LEU A 43 1.51 -6.89 -11.09
N HIS A 44 1.22 -5.77 -11.74
CA HIS A 44 0.96 -5.69 -13.18
C HIS A 44 -0.04 -6.76 -13.66
N ASP A 45 -0.86 -6.47 -14.63
CA ASP A 45 -1.79 -7.42 -15.26
C ASP A 45 -2.39 -8.48 -14.31
N SER A 46 -2.88 -8.04 -13.16
CA SER A 46 -3.34 -8.93 -12.08
C SER A 46 -4.76 -9.40 -12.30
N GLN A 47 -5.02 -10.63 -11.90
CA GLN A 47 -6.38 -11.18 -11.80
C GLN A 47 -6.99 -10.86 -10.42
N VAL A 48 -8.32 -10.95 -10.33
CA VAL A 48 -9.06 -10.66 -9.08
C VAL A 48 -8.60 -11.53 -7.91
N ASN A 49 -8.38 -12.83 -8.14
CA ASN A 49 -7.88 -13.75 -7.13
C ASN A 49 -6.47 -13.40 -6.65
N GLN A 50 -5.59 -12.98 -7.54
CA GLN A 50 -4.23 -12.53 -7.17
C GLN A 50 -4.26 -11.27 -6.30
N LEU A 51 -5.15 -10.32 -6.60
CA LEU A 51 -5.35 -9.12 -5.79
C LEU A 51 -5.94 -9.44 -4.42
N ALA A 52 -6.92 -10.35 -4.36
CA ALA A 52 -7.50 -10.81 -3.11
C ALA A 52 -6.44 -11.47 -2.21
N ASP A 53 -5.64 -12.37 -2.75
CA ASP A 53 -4.58 -13.06 -2.02
C ASP A 53 -3.51 -12.09 -1.52
N ALA A 54 -3.07 -11.16 -2.36
CA ALA A 54 -2.05 -10.16 -2.01
C ALA A 54 -2.50 -9.23 -0.86
N LEU A 55 -3.80 -8.93 -0.78
CA LEU A 55 -4.37 -8.05 0.24
C LEU A 55 -4.97 -8.81 1.43
N GLY A 56 -5.02 -10.14 1.39
CA GLY A 56 -5.65 -10.95 2.43
C GLY A 56 -7.17 -10.73 2.52
N LEU A 57 -7.83 -10.47 1.40
CA LEU A 57 -9.25 -10.17 1.30
C LEU A 57 -10.02 -11.34 0.65
N ASP A 58 -11.30 -11.48 0.98
CA ASP A 58 -12.17 -12.42 0.27
C ASP A 58 -12.50 -11.91 -1.15
N LEU A 59 -12.85 -12.83 -2.05
CA LEU A 59 -13.12 -12.54 -3.45
C LEU A 59 -14.33 -11.62 -3.64
N ALA A 60 -15.38 -11.77 -2.83
CA ALA A 60 -16.59 -10.98 -2.95
C ALA A 60 -16.32 -9.51 -2.60
N TYR A 61 -15.60 -9.27 -1.51
CA TYR A 61 -15.19 -7.93 -1.10
C TYR A 61 -14.23 -7.29 -2.11
N THR A 62 -13.23 -8.04 -2.57
CA THR A 62 -12.29 -7.59 -3.61
C THR A 62 -13.04 -7.18 -4.87
N SER A 63 -13.99 -8.00 -5.33
CA SER A 63 -14.81 -7.72 -6.50
C SER A 63 -15.64 -6.43 -6.35
N ARG A 64 -16.19 -6.18 -5.16
CA ARG A 64 -16.93 -4.95 -4.86
C ARG A 64 -16.03 -3.71 -4.92
N VAL A 65 -14.85 -3.77 -4.30
CA VAL A 65 -13.88 -2.67 -4.33
C VAL A 65 -13.46 -2.38 -5.77
N LEU A 66 -13.15 -3.42 -6.55
CA LEU A 66 -12.81 -3.27 -7.96
C LEU A 66 -13.96 -2.67 -8.77
N GLY A 67 -15.20 -3.05 -8.48
CA GLY A 67 -16.38 -2.46 -9.13
C GLY A 67 -16.48 -0.95 -8.89
N THR A 68 -16.24 -0.49 -7.67
CA THR A 68 -16.24 0.95 -7.36
C THR A 68 -15.12 1.71 -8.06
N LEU A 69 -13.93 1.10 -8.16
CA LEU A 69 -12.80 1.69 -8.88
C LEU A 69 -13.04 1.74 -10.40
N GLU A 70 -13.69 0.73 -10.97
CA GLU A 70 -14.06 0.69 -12.38
C GLU A 70 -15.12 1.75 -12.72
N ASP A 71 -16.15 1.90 -11.88
CA ASP A 71 -17.17 2.93 -12.00
C ASP A 71 -16.57 4.35 -11.93
N ALA A 72 -15.57 4.54 -11.08
CA ALA A 72 -14.79 5.77 -10.98
C ALA A 72 -13.79 5.96 -12.14
N LYS A 73 -13.68 5.01 -13.06
CA LYS A 73 -12.76 5.01 -14.21
C LYS A 73 -11.27 5.05 -13.80
N LEU A 74 -10.94 4.52 -12.64
CA LEU A 74 -9.57 4.43 -12.13
C LEU A 74 -8.85 3.17 -12.59
N ILE A 75 -9.62 2.13 -12.86
CA ILE A 75 -9.16 0.85 -13.40
C ILE A 75 -10.01 0.44 -14.60
N ARG A 76 -9.49 -0.51 -15.35
CA ARG A 76 -10.22 -1.22 -16.39
C ARG A 76 -9.88 -2.72 -16.34
N ARG A 77 -10.83 -3.54 -16.77
CA ARG A 77 -10.62 -4.97 -16.98
C ARG A 77 -10.44 -5.21 -18.48
N ARG A 78 -9.42 -5.97 -18.82
CA ARG A 78 -9.16 -6.39 -20.20
C ARG A 78 -8.96 -7.89 -20.27
N ILE A 79 -9.13 -8.46 -21.45
CA ILE A 79 -8.81 -9.85 -21.71
C ILE A 79 -7.30 -10.01 -21.76
N ALA A 80 -6.74 -11.02 -21.08
CA ALA A 80 -5.32 -11.31 -21.13
C ALA A 80 -4.89 -11.68 -22.57
N ALA A 81 -3.67 -11.26 -22.95
CA ALA A 81 -3.15 -11.48 -24.30
C ALA A 81 -2.93 -12.97 -24.63
N ASP A 82 -2.63 -13.78 -23.61
CA ASP A 82 -2.28 -15.19 -23.70
C ASP A 82 -3.47 -16.15 -23.43
N ASP A 83 -4.52 -15.67 -22.76
CA ASP A 83 -5.72 -16.48 -22.47
C ASP A 83 -6.99 -15.63 -22.49
N ARG A 84 -7.85 -15.85 -23.49
CA ARG A 84 -9.11 -15.15 -23.67
C ARG A 84 -10.14 -15.37 -22.55
N ARG A 85 -9.92 -16.36 -21.67
CA ARG A 85 -10.78 -16.66 -20.52
C ARG A 85 -10.39 -15.84 -19.29
N GLN A 86 -9.19 -15.27 -19.26
CA GLN A 86 -8.67 -14.53 -18.14
C GLN A 86 -8.89 -13.02 -18.34
N ARG A 87 -9.39 -12.40 -17.29
CA ARG A 87 -9.52 -10.95 -17.23
C ARG A 87 -8.48 -10.40 -16.27
N VAL A 88 -7.71 -9.46 -16.76
CA VAL A 88 -6.70 -8.75 -15.97
C VAL A 88 -7.16 -7.33 -15.67
N VAL A 89 -6.79 -6.87 -14.50
CA VAL A 89 -7.09 -5.54 -14.00
C VAL A 89 -5.88 -4.64 -14.21
N THR A 90 -6.08 -3.47 -14.80
CA THR A 90 -5.02 -2.49 -15.02
C THR A 90 -5.47 -1.10 -14.61
N LEU A 91 -4.51 -0.24 -14.24
CA LEU A 91 -4.79 1.18 -13.98
C LEU A 91 -5.07 1.92 -15.28
N THR A 92 -6.02 2.83 -15.23
CA THR A 92 -6.20 3.85 -16.27
C THR A 92 -5.19 4.99 -16.09
N ALA A 93 -5.09 5.89 -17.05
CA ALA A 93 -4.31 7.12 -16.88
C ALA A 93 -4.80 7.94 -15.68
N LYS A 94 -6.13 8.01 -15.47
CA LYS A 94 -6.72 8.65 -14.29
C LYS A 94 -6.31 7.96 -12.99
N GLY A 95 -6.33 6.62 -12.95
CA GLY A 95 -5.89 5.85 -11.79
C GLY A 95 -4.42 6.07 -11.45
N ARG A 96 -3.55 6.10 -12.44
CA ARG A 96 -2.11 6.40 -12.24
C ARG A 96 -1.88 7.80 -11.69
N ARG A 97 -2.60 8.81 -12.21
CA ARG A 97 -2.50 10.19 -11.71
C ARG A 97 -2.98 10.31 -10.26
N LEU A 98 -4.08 9.66 -9.92
CA LEU A 98 -4.59 9.64 -8.54
C LEU A 98 -3.57 8.98 -7.60
N LEU A 99 -3.00 7.86 -8.00
CA LEU A 99 -2.00 7.15 -7.21
C LEU A 99 -0.74 8.00 -6.98
N ALA A 100 -0.27 8.70 -8.01
CA ALA A 100 0.85 9.63 -7.89
C ALA A 100 0.54 10.79 -6.92
N GLU A 101 -0.68 11.30 -6.91
CA GLU A 101 -1.11 12.34 -5.97
C GLU A 101 -1.18 11.83 -4.53
N ILE A 102 -1.67 10.62 -4.32
CA ILE A 102 -1.67 9.96 -3.01
C ILE A 102 -0.24 9.82 -2.49
N GLU A 103 0.68 9.33 -3.32
CA GLU A 103 2.09 9.19 -2.96
C GLU A 103 2.75 10.53 -2.63
N ARG A 104 2.50 11.55 -3.43
CA ARG A 104 3.03 12.88 -3.19
C ARG A 104 2.63 13.42 -1.82
N ARG A 105 1.35 13.34 -1.50
CA ARG A 105 0.83 13.79 -0.19
C ARG A 105 1.38 12.97 0.98
N SER A 106 1.45 11.66 0.81
CA SER A 106 2.04 10.77 1.82
C SER A 106 3.50 11.10 2.05
N ASN A 107 4.28 11.27 0.98
CA ASN A 107 5.69 11.64 1.06
C ASN A 107 5.90 13.01 1.77
N GLU A 108 5.09 14.00 1.44
CA GLU A 108 5.18 15.32 2.10
C GLU A 108 4.93 15.23 3.60
N ARG A 109 3.96 14.43 4.03
CA ARG A 109 3.67 14.22 5.46
C ARG A 109 4.81 13.50 6.17
N VAL A 110 5.34 12.44 5.58
CA VAL A 110 6.49 11.70 6.14
C VAL A 110 7.71 12.61 6.24
N LEU A 111 8.01 13.39 5.19
CA LEU A 111 9.11 14.34 5.20
C LEU A 111 8.92 15.43 6.27
N ALA A 112 7.70 15.89 6.48
CA ALA A 112 7.40 16.86 7.55
C ALA A 112 7.67 16.30 8.95
N LEU A 113 7.45 15.00 9.18
CA LEU A 113 7.77 14.34 10.45
C LEU A 113 9.27 14.26 10.74
N VAL A 114 10.08 14.08 9.70
CA VAL A 114 11.52 13.85 9.83
C VAL A 114 12.37 15.06 9.42
N HIS A 115 11.75 16.21 9.13
CA HIS A 115 12.48 17.40 8.66
C HIS A 115 13.48 17.93 9.68
N HIS A 116 13.19 17.75 10.99
CA HIS A 116 14.02 18.20 12.10
C HIS A 116 15.26 17.33 12.30
N LEU A 117 15.31 16.15 11.70
CA LEU A 117 16.44 15.24 11.80
C LEU A 117 17.59 15.70 10.88
N ASP A 118 18.81 15.66 11.40
CA ASP A 118 19.99 15.86 10.58
C ASP A 118 20.27 14.64 9.68
N GLN A 119 21.27 14.74 8.80
CA GLN A 119 21.60 13.68 7.85
C GLN A 119 22.03 12.38 8.54
N GLY A 120 22.79 12.48 9.64
CA GLY A 120 23.22 11.32 10.41
C GLY A 120 22.05 10.62 11.11
N GLU A 121 21.14 11.40 11.68
CA GLU A 121 19.94 10.90 12.34
C GLU A 121 18.98 10.23 11.33
N ARG A 122 18.80 10.81 10.16
CA ARG A 122 18.02 10.18 9.07
C ARG A 122 18.63 8.86 8.64
N LYS A 123 19.94 8.80 8.47
CA LYS A 123 20.64 7.55 8.16
C LYS A 123 20.41 6.50 9.24
N ARG A 124 20.55 6.86 10.51
CA ARG A 124 20.30 5.94 11.64
C ARG A 124 18.86 5.42 11.67
N LEU A 125 17.89 6.29 11.35
CA LEU A 125 16.48 5.91 11.27
C LEU A 125 16.26 4.87 10.16
N LEU A 126 16.79 5.11 8.97
CA LEU A 126 16.67 4.18 7.84
C LEU A 126 17.37 2.84 8.14
N ASP A 127 18.58 2.87 8.67
CA ASP A 127 19.33 1.65 9.06
C ASP A 127 18.55 0.82 10.12
N ALA A 128 17.89 1.49 11.07
CA ALA A 128 17.05 0.83 12.07
C ALA A 128 15.81 0.19 11.45
N MET A 129 15.15 0.86 10.50
CA MET A 129 14.01 0.32 9.77
C MET A 129 14.40 -0.91 8.95
N ASP A 130 15.54 -0.87 8.26
CA ASP A 130 16.07 -2.01 7.52
C ASP A 130 16.37 -3.19 8.45
N THR A 131 16.98 -2.92 9.60
CA THR A 131 17.25 -3.93 10.62
C THR A 131 15.96 -4.58 11.12
N ILE A 132 14.94 -3.79 11.45
CA ILE A 132 13.63 -4.31 11.88
C ILE A 132 13.02 -5.19 10.80
N ARG A 133 12.98 -4.69 9.55
CA ARG A 133 12.45 -5.45 8.42
C ARG A 133 13.14 -6.81 8.30
N ASP A 134 14.46 -6.82 8.26
CA ASP A 134 15.26 -8.03 8.02
C ASP A 134 15.09 -9.07 9.15
N LEU A 135 14.97 -8.61 10.40
CA LEU A 135 14.74 -9.50 11.53
C LEU A 135 13.33 -10.06 11.60
N VAL A 136 12.32 -9.25 11.25
CA VAL A 136 10.90 -9.66 11.32
C VAL A 136 10.51 -10.54 10.13
N THR A 137 11.12 -10.31 8.96
CA THR A 137 10.82 -11.10 7.75
C THR A 137 11.69 -12.34 7.60
N ARG A 138 12.66 -12.54 8.48
CA ARG A 138 13.46 -13.77 8.49
C ARG A 138 12.58 -14.94 8.89
N THR A 139 12.19 -15.75 7.92
CA THR A 139 11.56 -17.05 8.18
C THR A 139 12.61 -17.99 8.71
N ASP A 140 12.32 -18.67 9.83
CA ASP A 140 13.11 -19.79 10.29
C ASP A 140 13.12 -20.85 9.19
N THR A 141 14.22 -20.94 8.45
CA THR A 141 14.50 -22.08 7.60
C THR A 141 14.95 -23.20 8.55
N ALA A 142 13.96 -23.88 9.12
CA ALA A 142 14.20 -25.14 9.80
C ALA A 142 14.33 -26.26 8.79
#